data_c412656185cd13713726c1c60fb66ec5
#
_entry.id   c412656185cd13713726c1c60fb66ec5
#
_cell.length_a   1.000
_cell.length_b   1.000
_cell.length_c   1.000
_cell.angle_alpha   90.00
_cell.angle_beta   90.00
_cell.angle_gamma   90.00
#
_symmetry.space_group_name_H-M   'P 1'
#
loop_
_entity.id
_entity.type
_entity.pdbx_description
1 polymer ?
#
loop_
_entity_poly.entity_id
_entity_poly.type
_entity_poly.pdbx_seq_one_letter_code
_entity_poly.pdbx_strand_id
1 'polypeptide(L)'
;MKLVQDLPEVFEEFGEQRRKAFIEIKEYKEKGVPVVGMYCAYFPTELAMAVGAIPVGLCSFSNETIPTAEQKMPKSMCPLVKSSYGFAISDKCPFFHFSDLIIGETTCDGKKKMYEMLAEFKPVFVMELPNSQSRVSMEFWRSEVIRTKEYFEDFFQTIITEEKIKEAIHLGNEIRKSLLRLCEVMKLEPAPVLGGDIQKIVSGSKYRFDFKTTPAVVDAITDRILEEYHQGKMLESRPRILVTGCPMGGDSLKVIQAVEENGGVVVAVENCSGVKTLDRMIDEDDPDIYGAIARRYLSTGCSIMTPNDNRIELIGRIIDEYHVDGVVEMILSGCHATGAEAAYIQQFVTEEKGLPYLSIDTDYSKEDYAQISTRVAALIEMIYDNQAGDAKIDINNCYKILFSNLATPADEALEQLYAYTKIPMKIGDAFGKVLCMIGMENVEGHENTQVRFELPEIGAICTAFPKNHRLRMKAEQIAAIIGKYCAISSTSLQAANKSEERPDYLWIVLKDDGKSKPFREELRRNFRVMQEIEDGIYQHYLLSDISGKEYRDNLIAKCKDIYEQLDIDVKVAIGNGFSKLS
;
A
#
# COMPACT_ATOMS: atom_id res chain seq x y z
N MET A 1 -0.03 -13.77 10.80
CA MET A 1 -0.75 -15.05 10.59
C MET A 1 -0.23 -15.69 9.31
N LYS A 2 0.30 -16.91 9.35
CA LYS A 2 0.67 -17.64 8.13
C LYS A 2 -0.63 -18.11 7.48
N LEU A 3 -1.00 -17.53 6.36
CA LEU A 3 -2.31 -17.69 5.74
C LEU A 3 -2.45 -19.00 4.96
N VAL A 4 -1.34 -19.52 4.47
CA VAL A 4 -1.27 -20.82 3.83
C VAL A 4 0.07 -21.43 4.22
N GLN A 5 0.05 -22.59 4.90
CA GLN A 5 1.26 -23.13 5.53
C GLN A 5 2.42 -23.42 4.55
N ASP A 6 2.11 -23.72 3.30
CA ASP A 6 3.11 -24.16 2.32
C ASP A 6 3.34 -23.18 1.13
N LEU A 7 2.46 -22.20 0.94
CA LEU A 7 2.66 -21.16 -0.10
C LEU A 7 3.87 -20.23 0.16
N PRO A 8 4.24 -19.87 1.39
CA PRO A 8 5.44 -19.04 1.63
C PRO A 8 6.73 -19.60 1.03
N GLU A 9 6.93 -20.91 1.02
CA GLU A 9 8.11 -21.54 0.42
C GLU A 9 8.13 -21.37 -1.11
N VAL A 10 6.96 -21.52 -1.75
CA VAL A 10 6.80 -21.28 -3.19
C VAL A 10 7.04 -19.81 -3.54
N PHE A 11 6.56 -18.89 -2.71
CA PHE A 11 6.79 -17.45 -2.92
C PHE A 11 8.26 -17.06 -2.71
N GLU A 12 8.95 -17.69 -1.76
CA GLU A 12 10.39 -17.52 -1.57
C GLU A 12 11.18 -18.03 -2.76
N GLU A 13 10.79 -19.16 -3.34
CA GLU A 13 11.41 -19.70 -4.55
C GLU A 13 11.36 -18.67 -5.71
N PHE A 14 10.22 -18.01 -5.93
CA PHE A 14 10.12 -16.95 -6.93
C PHE A 14 10.88 -15.69 -6.54
N GLY A 15 11.00 -15.37 -5.26
CA GLY A 15 11.87 -14.28 -4.77
C GLY A 15 13.35 -14.50 -5.08
N GLU A 16 13.80 -15.76 -5.03
CA GLU A 16 15.17 -16.15 -5.38
C GLU A 16 15.40 -16.33 -6.88
N GLN A 17 14.34 -16.41 -7.69
CA GLN A 17 14.41 -16.69 -9.13
C GLN A 17 15.37 -15.73 -9.84
N ARG A 18 15.39 -14.45 -9.46
CA ARG A 18 16.33 -13.48 -10.03
C ARG A 18 17.80 -13.82 -9.77
N ARG A 19 18.13 -14.41 -8.62
CA ARG A 19 19.50 -14.88 -8.29
C ARG A 19 19.85 -16.11 -9.11
N LYS A 20 18.95 -17.08 -9.21
CA LYS A 20 19.13 -18.29 -10.03
C LYS A 20 19.30 -17.91 -11.50
N ALA A 21 18.54 -16.94 -11.99
CA ALA A 21 18.63 -16.43 -13.35
C ALA A 21 20.02 -15.88 -13.75
N PHE A 22 20.84 -15.45 -12.79
CA PHE A 22 22.23 -15.05 -13.09
C PHE A 22 23.09 -16.22 -13.54
N ILE A 23 22.91 -17.37 -12.91
CA ILE A 23 23.64 -18.59 -13.27
C ILE A 23 23.13 -19.08 -14.61
N GLU A 24 21.82 -19.12 -14.78
CA GLU A 24 21.17 -19.57 -16.02
C GLU A 24 21.59 -18.73 -17.23
N ILE A 25 21.60 -17.38 -17.10
CA ILE A 25 21.99 -16.50 -18.22
C ILE A 25 23.45 -16.71 -18.63
N LYS A 26 24.33 -16.94 -17.64
CA LYS A 26 25.72 -17.28 -17.90
C LYS A 26 25.84 -18.60 -18.69
N GLU A 27 25.12 -19.64 -18.24
CA GLU A 27 25.11 -20.94 -18.92
C GLU A 27 24.57 -20.85 -20.36
N TYR A 28 23.51 -20.04 -20.58
CA TYR A 28 23.00 -19.78 -21.92
C TYR A 28 24.04 -19.08 -22.80
N LYS A 29 24.75 -18.10 -22.26
CA LYS A 29 25.87 -17.43 -22.97
C LYS A 29 27.00 -18.40 -23.34
N GLU A 30 27.36 -19.29 -22.42
CA GLU A 30 28.40 -20.32 -22.68
C GLU A 30 27.97 -21.30 -23.78
N LYS A 31 26.64 -21.52 -23.93
CA LYS A 31 26.04 -22.30 -25.03
C LYS A 31 25.85 -21.51 -26.34
N GLY A 32 26.25 -20.23 -26.37
CA GLY A 32 26.13 -19.36 -27.54
C GLY A 32 24.72 -18.80 -27.79
N VAL A 33 23.82 -18.88 -26.80
CA VAL A 33 22.47 -18.31 -26.90
C VAL A 33 22.55 -16.78 -26.78
N PRO A 34 21.96 -16.02 -27.73
CA PRO A 34 21.93 -14.56 -27.64
C PRO A 34 21.05 -14.06 -26.50
N VAL A 35 21.41 -12.88 -25.96
CA VAL A 35 20.63 -12.20 -24.91
C VAL A 35 20.29 -10.79 -25.33
N VAL A 36 19.02 -10.43 -25.28
CA VAL A 36 18.50 -9.10 -25.62
C VAL A 36 18.02 -8.41 -24.35
N GLY A 37 18.70 -7.36 -23.94
CA GLY A 37 18.34 -6.52 -22.80
C GLY A 37 17.25 -5.51 -23.17
N MET A 38 16.24 -5.33 -22.32
CA MET A 38 15.16 -4.39 -22.55
C MET A 38 14.83 -3.57 -21.30
N TYR A 39 14.29 -2.35 -21.50
CA TYR A 39 13.93 -1.42 -20.41
C TYR A 39 12.45 -1.05 -20.37
N CYS A 40 11.65 -1.43 -21.36
CA CYS A 40 10.26 -1.01 -21.41
C CYS A 40 9.30 -2.14 -21.83
N ALA A 41 8.04 -1.98 -21.46
CA ALA A 41 6.97 -2.90 -21.79
C ALA A 41 6.46 -2.77 -23.25
N TYR A 42 6.96 -1.80 -24.00
CA TYR A 42 6.60 -1.64 -25.43
C TYR A 42 7.40 -2.53 -26.36
N PHE A 43 8.51 -3.09 -25.92
CA PHE A 43 9.31 -3.99 -26.75
C PHE A 43 8.59 -5.33 -26.96
N PRO A 44 8.34 -5.72 -28.25
CA PRO A 44 7.79 -7.04 -28.57
C PRO A 44 8.82 -8.14 -28.30
N THR A 45 8.72 -8.78 -27.14
CA THR A 45 9.64 -9.86 -26.71
C THR A 45 9.62 -11.05 -27.65
N GLU A 46 8.52 -11.25 -28.37
CA GLU A 46 8.33 -12.29 -29.37
C GLU A 46 9.37 -12.20 -30.50
N LEU A 47 9.81 -10.99 -30.86
CA LEU A 47 10.88 -10.83 -31.87
C LEU A 47 12.23 -11.37 -31.38
N ALA A 48 12.54 -11.15 -30.09
CA ALA A 48 13.75 -11.72 -29.48
C ALA A 48 13.65 -13.24 -29.37
N MET A 49 12.48 -13.76 -28.99
CA MET A 49 12.25 -15.20 -28.92
C MET A 49 12.32 -15.85 -30.31
N ALA A 50 11.78 -15.21 -31.35
CA ALA A 50 11.78 -15.70 -32.71
C ALA A 50 13.20 -15.78 -33.34
N VAL A 51 14.13 -14.92 -32.90
CA VAL A 51 15.54 -15.01 -33.29
C VAL A 51 16.32 -16.04 -32.46
N GLY A 52 15.69 -16.64 -31.45
CA GLY A 52 16.31 -17.58 -30.50
C GLY A 52 17.09 -16.89 -29.38
N ALA A 53 16.84 -15.61 -29.16
CA ALA A 53 17.46 -14.86 -28.06
C ALA A 53 16.59 -14.90 -26.80
N ILE A 54 17.21 -14.69 -25.64
CA ILE A 54 16.53 -14.52 -24.36
C ILE A 54 16.28 -13.03 -24.11
N PRO A 55 15.02 -12.55 -24.11
CA PRO A 55 14.70 -11.21 -23.65
C PRO A 55 14.82 -11.11 -22.14
N VAL A 56 15.52 -10.10 -21.62
CA VAL A 56 15.72 -9.89 -20.18
C VAL A 56 15.51 -8.45 -19.77
N GLY A 57 14.73 -8.24 -18.71
CA GLY A 57 14.47 -6.91 -18.16
C GLY A 57 15.68 -6.34 -17.43
N LEU A 58 16.06 -5.11 -17.77
CA LEU A 58 17.24 -4.41 -17.22
C LEU A 58 16.87 -3.31 -16.21
N CYS A 59 15.59 -3.02 -15.97
CA CYS A 59 15.19 -2.04 -14.98
C CYS A 59 15.68 -2.44 -13.59
N SER A 60 16.33 -1.50 -12.91
CA SER A 60 16.83 -1.68 -11.54
C SER A 60 16.03 -0.82 -10.57
N PHE A 61 15.74 -1.36 -9.38
CA PHE A 61 14.82 -0.78 -8.39
C PHE A 61 15.54 -0.66 -7.04
N SER A 62 16.75 -0.07 -7.04
CA SER A 62 17.58 0.05 -5.86
C SER A 62 18.28 1.40 -5.80
N ASN A 63 18.47 1.91 -4.59
CA ASN A 63 19.21 3.14 -4.33
C ASN A 63 20.73 2.97 -4.47
N GLU A 64 21.24 1.74 -4.52
CA GLU A 64 22.67 1.40 -4.42
C GLU A 64 23.55 2.13 -5.44
N THR A 65 23.11 2.22 -6.69
CA THR A 65 23.94 2.77 -7.80
C THR A 65 23.53 4.18 -8.23
N ILE A 66 22.52 4.77 -7.59
CA ILE A 66 22.08 6.14 -7.87
C ILE A 66 23.23 7.16 -7.73
N PRO A 67 24.07 7.11 -6.67
CA PRO A 67 25.21 8.03 -6.54
C PRO A 67 26.22 7.93 -7.71
N THR A 68 26.40 6.74 -8.28
CA THR A 68 27.26 6.54 -9.46
C THR A 68 26.64 7.20 -10.71
N ALA A 69 25.33 7.03 -10.90
CA ALA A 69 24.62 7.67 -12.01
C ALA A 69 24.61 9.20 -11.92
N GLU A 70 24.52 9.76 -10.72
CA GLU A 70 24.49 11.21 -10.47
C GLU A 70 25.81 11.93 -10.78
N GLN A 71 26.88 11.19 -11.04
CA GLN A 71 28.12 11.78 -11.58
C GLN A 71 27.96 12.27 -13.02
N LYS A 72 26.98 11.71 -13.77
CA LYS A 72 26.68 12.08 -15.17
C LYS A 72 25.26 12.59 -15.37
N MET A 73 24.31 12.24 -14.49
CA MET A 73 22.90 12.61 -14.58
C MET A 73 22.48 13.61 -13.50
N PRO A 74 21.53 14.52 -13.78
CA PRO A 74 21.00 15.42 -12.77
C PRO A 74 20.34 14.68 -11.60
N LYS A 75 20.47 15.20 -10.39
CA LYS A 75 19.80 14.64 -9.19
C LYS A 75 18.29 14.57 -9.32
N SER A 76 17.68 15.53 -10.04
CA SER A 76 16.24 15.59 -10.33
C SER A 76 15.74 14.52 -11.31
N MET A 77 16.66 13.74 -11.93
CA MET A 77 16.28 12.65 -12.81
C MET A 77 15.55 11.53 -12.04
N CYS A 78 14.57 10.93 -12.70
CA CYS A 78 13.80 9.80 -12.17
C CYS A 78 14.70 8.70 -11.57
N PRO A 79 14.42 8.20 -10.35
CA PRO A 79 15.21 7.17 -9.69
C PRO A 79 15.37 5.88 -10.52
N LEU A 80 14.33 5.49 -11.27
CA LEU A 80 14.38 4.31 -12.15
C LEU A 80 15.45 4.46 -13.24
N VAL A 81 15.54 5.65 -13.84
CA VAL A 81 16.56 5.92 -14.88
C VAL A 81 17.95 5.93 -14.25
N LYS A 82 18.12 6.64 -13.11
CA LYS A 82 19.41 6.71 -12.42
C LYS A 82 19.89 5.33 -11.94
N SER A 83 19.00 4.56 -11.29
CA SER A 83 19.33 3.22 -10.82
C SER A 83 19.72 2.30 -11.97
N SER A 84 18.93 2.26 -13.04
CA SER A 84 19.19 1.41 -14.20
C SER A 84 20.49 1.76 -14.90
N TYR A 85 20.75 3.04 -15.11
CA TYR A 85 22.02 3.52 -15.68
C TYR A 85 23.21 3.22 -14.76
N GLY A 86 23.06 3.49 -13.47
CA GLY A 86 24.11 3.25 -12.49
C GLY A 86 24.52 1.76 -12.40
N PHE A 87 23.55 0.84 -12.41
CA PHE A 87 23.82 -0.60 -12.44
C PHE A 87 24.54 -1.04 -13.74
N ALA A 88 24.18 -0.44 -14.87
CA ALA A 88 24.81 -0.74 -16.14
C ALA A 88 26.28 -0.30 -16.17
N ILE A 89 26.57 0.97 -15.82
CA ILE A 89 27.94 1.52 -15.91
C ILE A 89 28.90 1.05 -14.81
N SER A 90 28.35 0.54 -13.69
CA SER A 90 29.16 -0.04 -12.60
C SER A 90 29.38 -1.53 -12.75
N ASP A 91 28.90 -2.13 -13.85
CA ASP A 91 28.95 -3.58 -14.12
C ASP A 91 28.35 -4.44 -12.98
N LYS A 92 27.37 -3.87 -12.26
CA LYS A 92 26.68 -4.56 -11.17
C LYS A 92 25.40 -5.28 -11.61
N CYS A 93 25.00 -5.13 -12.89
CA CYS A 93 23.86 -5.82 -13.47
C CYS A 93 24.35 -6.98 -14.36
N PRO A 94 24.26 -8.24 -13.91
CA PRO A 94 24.69 -9.39 -14.73
C PRO A 94 23.90 -9.49 -16.03
N PHE A 95 22.63 -9.12 -16.03
CA PHE A 95 21.80 -9.15 -17.23
C PHE A 95 22.26 -8.13 -18.27
N PHE A 96 22.63 -6.91 -17.84
CA PHE A 96 23.26 -5.94 -18.73
C PHE A 96 24.62 -6.44 -19.23
N HIS A 97 25.44 -7.01 -18.34
CA HIS A 97 26.75 -7.56 -18.67
C HIS A 97 26.67 -8.61 -19.79
N PHE A 98 25.72 -9.56 -19.68
CA PHE A 98 25.57 -10.65 -20.64
C PHE A 98 24.73 -10.31 -21.88
N SER A 99 24.06 -9.16 -21.91
CA SER A 99 23.29 -8.73 -23.09
C SER A 99 24.20 -8.46 -24.28
N ASP A 100 23.84 -9.00 -25.45
CA ASP A 100 24.50 -8.73 -26.73
C ASP A 100 24.02 -7.43 -27.35
N LEU A 101 22.74 -7.16 -27.19
CA LEU A 101 22.01 -6.02 -27.73
C LEU A 101 21.07 -5.46 -26.68
N ILE A 102 20.99 -4.14 -26.57
CA ILE A 102 20.04 -3.43 -25.74
C ILE A 102 18.95 -2.83 -26.62
N ILE A 103 17.69 -3.05 -26.26
CA ILE A 103 16.55 -2.40 -26.92
C ILE A 103 16.02 -1.29 -26.01
N GLY A 104 15.83 -0.13 -26.59
CA GLY A 104 15.19 1.01 -25.98
C GLY A 104 14.03 1.50 -26.84
N GLU A 105 13.09 2.23 -26.23
CA GLU A 105 11.97 2.87 -26.91
C GLU A 105 11.93 4.35 -26.58
N THR A 106 11.53 5.19 -27.52
CA THR A 106 11.44 6.65 -27.31
C THR A 106 10.26 7.01 -26.39
N THR A 107 10.31 6.52 -25.14
CA THR A 107 9.32 6.80 -24.11
C THR A 107 9.55 8.20 -23.51
N CYS A 108 10.01 8.29 -22.25
CA CYS A 108 10.28 9.59 -21.62
C CYS A 108 11.68 10.11 -21.98
N ASP A 109 11.89 11.41 -21.79
CA ASP A 109 13.15 12.09 -22.14
C ASP A 109 14.37 11.52 -21.40
N GLY A 110 14.17 11.13 -20.12
CA GLY A 110 15.22 10.52 -19.32
C GLY A 110 15.70 9.19 -19.91
N LYS A 111 14.78 8.33 -20.33
CA LYS A 111 15.12 7.04 -20.95
C LYS A 111 15.81 7.23 -22.31
N LYS A 112 15.27 8.11 -23.16
CA LYS A 112 15.90 8.39 -24.47
C LYS A 112 17.36 8.77 -24.31
N LYS A 113 17.69 9.67 -23.38
CA LYS A 113 19.07 10.06 -23.12
C LYS A 113 19.89 8.97 -22.44
N MET A 114 19.28 8.17 -21.58
CA MET A 114 19.95 6.99 -21.01
C MET A 114 20.40 6.00 -22.10
N TYR A 115 19.58 5.74 -23.11
CA TYR A 115 19.95 4.84 -24.21
C TYR A 115 21.14 5.36 -25.03
N GLU A 116 21.15 6.66 -25.32
CA GLU A 116 22.27 7.31 -25.98
C GLU A 116 23.58 7.15 -25.18
N MET A 117 23.51 7.30 -23.86
CA MET A 117 24.66 7.12 -22.96
C MET A 117 25.06 5.63 -22.83
N LEU A 118 24.12 4.69 -22.84
CA LEU A 118 24.40 3.25 -22.80
C LEU A 118 25.04 2.75 -24.09
N ALA A 119 24.80 3.40 -25.22
CA ALA A 119 25.42 3.08 -26.50
C ALA A 119 26.96 3.24 -26.50
N GLU A 120 27.51 3.97 -25.52
CA GLU A 120 28.97 4.02 -25.28
C GLU A 120 29.56 2.67 -24.81
N PHE A 121 28.71 1.79 -24.23
CA PHE A 121 29.17 0.55 -23.58
C PHE A 121 28.72 -0.71 -24.32
N LYS A 122 27.53 -0.69 -24.94
CA LYS A 122 26.91 -1.83 -25.61
C LYS A 122 26.19 -1.40 -26.89
N PRO A 123 26.00 -2.28 -27.86
CA PRO A 123 25.07 -2.01 -28.98
C PRO A 123 23.69 -1.69 -28.43
N VAL A 124 23.11 -0.58 -28.87
CA VAL A 124 21.75 -0.15 -28.51
C VAL A 124 20.95 0.11 -29.77
N PHE A 125 19.79 -0.51 -29.90
CA PHE A 125 18.82 -0.20 -30.93
C PHE A 125 17.61 0.49 -30.29
N VAL A 126 17.21 1.63 -30.83
CA VAL A 126 16.09 2.41 -30.32
C VAL A 126 14.91 2.33 -31.29
N MET A 127 13.78 1.83 -30.78
CA MET A 127 12.49 1.86 -31.48
C MET A 127 11.85 3.23 -31.29
N GLU A 128 11.37 3.82 -32.36
CA GLU A 128 10.66 5.09 -32.31
C GLU A 128 9.19 4.85 -31.94
N LEU A 129 8.84 5.12 -30.67
CA LEU A 129 7.49 4.93 -30.17
C LEU A 129 6.64 6.20 -30.42
N PRO A 130 5.48 6.09 -31.09
CA PRO A 130 4.56 7.21 -31.19
C PRO A 130 3.92 7.53 -29.83
N ASN A 131 3.58 8.82 -29.60
CA ASN A 131 2.98 9.27 -28.34
C ASN A 131 1.45 9.29 -28.37
N SER A 132 0.81 8.65 -29.34
CA SER A 132 -0.64 8.48 -29.39
C SER A 132 -1.01 7.10 -29.91
N GLN A 133 -2.29 6.74 -29.74
CA GLN A 133 -2.84 5.46 -30.18
C GLN A 133 -3.74 5.63 -31.41
N SER A 134 -3.51 6.67 -32.21
CA SER A 134 -4.22 6.94 -33.43
C SER A 134 -3.92 5.90 -34.53
N ARG A 135 -4.74 5.87 -35.57
CA ARG A 135 -4.50 5.00 -36.75
C ARG A 135 -3.12 5.26 -37.36
N VAL A 136 -2.71 6.51 -37.49
CA VAL A 136 -1.39 6.86 -38.08
C VAL A 136 -0.27 6.35 -37.16
N SER A 137 -0.40 6.51 -35.85
CA SER A 137 0.53 5.98 -34.87
C SER A 137 0.63 4.46 -34.94
N MET A 138 -0.48 3.76 -35.18
CA MET A 138 -0.51 2.31 -35.31
C MET A 138 0.23 1.83 -36.59
N GLU A 139 0.02 2.49 -37.70
CA GLU A 139 0.73 2.19 -38.96
C GLU A 139 2.24 2.45 -38.80
N PHE A 140 2.61 3.55 -38.13
CA PHE A 140 4.02 3.85 -37.82
C PHE A 140 4.62 2.79 -36.90
N TRP A 141 3.94 2.42 -35.81
CA TRP A 141 4.44 1.41 -34.86
C TRP A 141 4.57 0.03 -35.50
N ARG A 142 3.65 -0.33 -36.40
CA ARG A 142 3.78 -1.53 -37.20
C ARG A 142 5.06 -1.53 -38.03
N SER A 143 5.41 -0.40 -38.63
CA SER A 143 6.68 -0.25 -39.38
C SER A 143 7.89 -0.41 -38.49
N GLU A 144 7.83 0.09 -37.24
CA GLU A 144 8.89 -0.08 -36.25
C GLU A 144 9.07 -1.53 -35.80
N VAL A 145 7.99 -2.29 -35.68
CA VAL A 145 8.05 -3.74 -35.41
C VAL A 145 8.78 -4.46 -36.54
N ILE A 146 8.48 -4.14 -37.80
CA ILE A 146 9.16 -4.70 -38.97
C ILE A 146 10.63 -4.28 -39.02
N ARG A 147 10.93 -2.99 -38.82
CA ARG A 147 12.30 -2.46 -38.77
C ARG A 147 13.14 -3.15 -37.66
N THR A 148 12.53 -3.43 -36.53
CA THR A 148 13.19 -4.15 -35.43
C THR A 148 13.48 -5.59 -35.81
N LYS A 149 12.56 -6.27 -36.47
CA LYS A 149 12.77 -7.63 -36.99
C LYS A 149 13.91 -7.66 -37.99
N GLU A 150 13.95 -6.75 -38.97
CA GLU A 150 15.01 -6.64 -39.97
C GLU A 150 16.38 -6.35 -39.32
N TYR A 151 16.39 -5.44 -38.33
CA TYR A 151 17.62 -5.16 -37.56
C TYR A 151 18.13 -6.40 -36.81
N PHE A 152 17.24 -7.21 -36.23
CA PHE A 152 17.62 -8.44 -35.55
C PHE A 152 18.20 -9.47 -36.53
N GLU A 153 17.62 -9.60 -37.72
CA GLU A 153 18.15 -10.49 -38.77
C GLU A 153 19.58 -10.10 -39.17
N ASP A 154 19.82 -8.79 -39.35
CA ASP A 154 21.15 -8.29 -39.69
C ASP A 154 22.13 -8.44 -38.51
N PHE A 155 21.72 -8.04 -37.31
CA PHE A 155 22.58 -8.07 -36.12
C PHE A 155 23.02 -9.50 -35.73
N PHE A 156 22.05 -10.44 -35.72
CA PHE A 156 22.28 -11.83 -35.33
C PHE A 156 22.61 -12.75 -36.52
N GLN A 157 22.70 -12.21 -37.71
CA GLN A 157 23.02 -12.95 -38.95
C GLN A 157 22.11 -14.20 -39.13
N THR A 158 20.80 -14.03 -38.97
CA THR A 158 19.82 -15.09 -39.03
C THR A 158 18.54 -14.62 -39.73
N ILE A 159 17.67 -15.55 -40.11
CA ILE A 159 16.37 -15.26 -40.74
C ILE A 159 15.27 -15.54 -39.70
N ILE A 160 14.40 -14.57 -39.49
CA ILE A 160 13.21 -14.70 -38.67
C ILE A 160 12.00 -14.95 -39.56
N THR A 161 11.57 -16.22 -39.62
CA THR A 161 10.40 -16.59 -40.42
C THR A 161 9.09 -16.27 -39.71
N GLU A 162 7.99 -16.15 -40.42
CA GLU A 162 6.67 -15.94 -39.81
C GLU A 162 6.27 -17.08 -38.89
N GLU A 163 6.65 -18.31 -39.18
CA GLU A 163 6.39 -19.48 -38.34
C GLU A 163 7.06 -19.30 -36.96
N LYS A 164 8.34 -18.85 -36.93
CA LYS A 164 9.04 -18.58 -35.65
C LYS A 164 8.38 -17.45 -34.86
N ILE A 165 7.86 -16.43 -35.56
CA ILE A 165 7.12 -15.33 -34.88
C ILE A 165 5.82 -15.87 -34.32
N LYS A 166 5.06 -16.70 -35.06
CA LYS A 166 3.82 -17.33 -34.58
C LYS A 166 4.05 -18.23 -33.36
N GLU A 167 5.11 -19.05 -33.40
CA GLU A 167 5.50 -19.86 -32.24
C GLU A 167 5.82 -18.99 -31.00
N ALA A 168 6.54 -17.89 -31.20
CA ALA A 168 6.88 -16.95 -30.12
C ALA A 168 5.63 -16.22 -29.59
N ILE A 169 4.70 -15.82 -30.46
CA ILE A 169 3.41 -15.22 -30.09
C ILE A 169 2.60 -16.19 -29.26
N HIS A 170 2.43 -17.43 -29.73
CA HIS A 170 1.69 -18.45 -29.00
C HIS A 170 2.25 -18.63 -27.60
N LEU A 171 3.56 -18.84 -27.49
CA LEU A 171 4.24 -19.02 -26.20
C LEU A 171 4.13 -17.78 -25.29
N GLY A 172 4.29 -16.57 -25.84
CA GLY A 172 4.10 -15.32 -25.11
C GLY A 172 2.67 -15.14 -24.61
N ASN A 173 1.67 -15.53 -25.40
CA ASN A 173 0.26 -15.51 -25.00
C ASN A 173 -0.02 -16.50 -23.89
N GLU A 174 0.48 -17.72 -23.96
CA GLU A 174 0.31 -18.72 -22.89
C GLU A 174 0.90 -18.25 -21.56
N ILE A 175 2.09 -17.65 -21.58
CA ILE A 175 2.69 -17.04 -20.38
C ILE A 175 1.80 -15.92 -19.82
N ARG A 176 1.30 -15.02 -20.68
CA ARG A 176 0.41 -13.93 -20.25
C ARG A 176 -0.91 -14.45 -19.68
N LYS A 177 -1.53 -15.45 -20.30
CA LYS A 177 -2.78 -16.07 -19.83
C LYS A 177 -2.59 -16.70 -18.44
N SER A 178 -1.53 -17.48 -18.22
CA SER A 178 -1.24 -18.10 -16.93
C SER A 178 -1.01 -17.05 -15.83
N LEU A 179 -0.22 -16.02 -16.13
CA LEU A 179 0.04 -14.94 -15.17
C LEU A 179 -1.20 -14.08 -14.89
N LEU A 180 -2.04 -13.83 -15.89
CA LEU A 180 -3.31 -13.12 -15.70
C LEU A 180 -4.26 -13.95 -14.85
N ARG A 181 -4.39 -15.26 -15.11
CA ARG A 181 -5.17 -16.21 -14.29
C ARG A 181 -4.72 -16.19 -12.83
N LEU A 182 -3.40 -16.14 -12.58
CA LEU A 182 -2.86 -15.98 -11.23
C LEU A 182 -3.29 -14.66 -10.58
N CYS A 183 -3.23 -13.54 -11.33
CA CYS A 183 -3.68 -12.26 -10.81
C CYS A 183 -5.20 -12.28 -10.51
N GLU A 184 -5.98 -12.98 -11.32
CA GLU A 184 -7.44 -13.06 -11.19
C GLU A 184 -7.93 -13.80 -9.94
N VAL A 185 -7.09 -14.61 -9.27
CA VAL A 185 -7.48 -15.20 -7.97
C VAL A 185 -7.79 -14.11 -6.94
N MET A 186 -7.21 -12.93 -7.12
CA MET A 186 -7.44 -11.77 -6.24
C MET A 186 -8.82 -11.11 -6.45
N LYS A 187 -9.63 -11.54 -7.43
CA LYS A 187 -11.05 -11.17 -7.57
C LYS A 187 -11.92 -11.86 -6.51
N LEU A 188 -11.45 -12.96 -5.93
CA LEU A 188 -12.17 -13.68 -4.87
C LEU A 188 -12.29 -12.84 -3.59
N GLU A 189 -13.40 -13.01 -2.87
CA GLU A 189 -13.69 -12.35 -1.61
C GLU A 189 -14.07 -13.35 -0.51
N PRO A 190 -13.38 -13.31 0.63
CA PRO A 190 -12.13 -12.58 0.91
C PRO A 190 -10.99 -12.98 0.00
N ALA A 191 -9.94 -12.14 -0.13
CA ALA A 191 -8.79 -12.48 -0.96
C ALA A 191 -8.08 -13.75 -0.45
N PRO A 192 -7.62 -14.65 -1.36
CA PRO A 192 -7.00 -15.90 -0.94
C PRO A 192 -5.62 -15.73 -0.31
N VAL A 193 -4.83 -14.75 -0.79
CA VAL A 193 -3.43 -14.51 -0.40
C VAL A 193 -3.13 -13.01 -0.38
N LEU A 194 -1.95 -12.62 0.09
CA LEU A 194 -1.48 -11.24 0.00
C LEU A 194 -1.10 -10.88 -1.44
N GLY A 195 -1.40 -9.65 -1.87
CA GLY A 195 -1.04 -9.17 -3.20
C GLY A 195 0.47 -9.04 -3.39
N GLY A 196 1.21 -8.78 -2.31
CA GLY A 196 2.68 -8.82 -2.32
C GLY A 196 3.25 -10.18 -2.73
N ASP A 197 2.58 -11.27 -2.39
CA ASP A 197 2.99 -12.63 -2.79
C ASP A 197 2.67 -12.89 -4.26
N ILE A 198 1.49 -12.49 -4.75
CA ILE A 198 1.18 -12.51 -6.19
C ILE A 198 2.23 -11.73 -6.98
N GLN A 199 2.58 -10.53 -6.51
CA GLN A 199 3.58 -9.68 -7.17
C GLN A 199 4.98 -10.32 -7.22
N LYS A 200 5.37 -11.11 -6.20
CA LYS A 200 6.63 -11.89 -6.22
C LYS A 200 6.64 -12.92 -7.36
N ILE A 201 5.53 -13.64 -7.55
CA ILE A 201 5.42 -14.64 -8.63
C ILE A 201 5.45 -13.95 -9.99
N VAL A 202 4.64 -12.90 -10.21
CA VAL A 202 4.60 -12.14 -11.47
C VAL A 202 5.98 -11.56 -11.80
N SER A 203 6.67 -11.00 -10.83
CA SER A 203 8.02 -10.43 -11.02
C SER A 203 9.08 -11.51 -11.23
N GLY A 204 9.03 -12.59 -10.47
CA GLY A 204 9.97 -13.71 -10.57
C GLY A 204 9.84 -14.46 -11.90
N SER A 205 8.62 -14.60 -12.43
CA SER A 205 8.36 -15.27 -13.71
C SER A 205 9.07 -14.60 -14.90
N LYS A 206 9.33 -13.29 -14.82
CA LYS A 206 10.11 -12.55 -15.84
C LYS A 206 11.58 -12.98 -15.92
N TYR A 207 12.06 -13.70 -14.93
CA TYR A 207 13.44 -14.24 -14.84
C TYR A 207 13.46 -15.76 -14.97
N ARG A 208 12.39 -16.39 -15.44
CA ARG A 208 12.38 -17.79 -15.86
C ARG A 208 12.58 -17.85 -17.36
N PHE A 209 13.73 -18.38 -17.79
CA PHE A 209 14.09 -18.41 -19.22
C PHE A 209 13.65 -19.70 -19.93
N ASP A 210 13.17 -20.68 -19.19
CA ASP A 210 12.40 -21.79 -19.77
C ASP A 210 10.96 -21.36 -19.99
N PHE A 211 10.73 -20.63 -21.07
CA PHE A 211 9.44 -20.08 -21.44
C PHE A 211 8.38 -21.17 -21.65
N LYS A 212 8.77 -22.38 -22.08
CA LYS A 212 7.83 -23.46 -22.38
C LYS A 212 7.20 -24.07 -21.11
N THR A 213 7.96 -24.13 -20.01
CA THR A 213 7.46 -24.69 -18.76
C THR A 213 6.84 -23.64 -17.83
N THR A 214 7.09 -22.37 -18.07
CA THR A 214 6.60 -21.26 -17.22
C THR A 214 5.09 -21.27 -17.05
N PRO A 215 4.23 -21.43 -18.07
CA PRO A 215 2.79 -21.50 -17.91
C PRO A 215 2.35 -22.58 -16.93
N ALA A 216 2.84 -23.82 -17.13
CA ALA A 216 2.46 -24.96 -16.29
C ALA A 216 2.85 -24.77 -14.81
N VAL A 217 4.01 -24.15 -14.55
CA VAL A 217 4.45 -23.85 -13.17
C VAL A 217 3.56 -22.81 -12.52
N VAL A 218 3.20 -21.75 -13.24
CA VAL A 218 2.32 -20.69 -12.72
C VAL A 218 0.91 -21.23 -12.51
N ASP A 219 0.38 -22.03 -13.44
CA ASP A 219 -0.94 -22.63 -13.33
C ASP A 219 -1.03 -23.61 -12.15
N ALA A 220 -0.01 -24.41 -11.89
CA ALA A 220 0.03 -25.30 -10.74
C ALA A 220 -0.05 -24.54 -9.40
N ILE A 221 0.57 -23.36 -9.33
CA ILE A 221 0.47 -22.48 -8.14
C ILE A 221 -0.94 -21.91 -8.04
N THR A 222 -1.50 -21.46 -9.14
CA THR A 222 -2.87 -20.92 -9.20
C THR A 222 -3.89 -21.94 -8.76
N ASP A 223 -3.79 -23.19 -9.26
CA ASP A 223 -4.67 -24.29 -8.89
C ASP A 223 -4.59 -24.58 -7.39
N ARG A 224 -3.38 -24.62 -6.85
CA ARG A 224 -3.17 -24.80 -5.41
C ARG A 224 -3.81 -23.69 -4.58
N ILE A 225 -3.66 -22.41 -4.96
CA ILE A 225 -4.31 -21.28 -4.28
C ILE A 225 -5.84 -21.48 -4.27
N LEU A 226 -6.41 -21.87 -5.41
CA LEU A 226 -7.85 -22.09 -5.55
C LEU A 226 -8.33 -23.28 -4.72
N GLU A 227 -7.59 -24.40 -4.71
CA GLU A 227 -7.90 -25.57 -3.88
C GLU A 227 -7.91 -25.21 -2.40
N GLU A 228 -6.91 -24.50 -1.93
CA GLU A 228 -6.80 -24.06 -0.55
C GLU A 228 -7.89 -23.06 -0.17
N TYR A 229 -8.24 -22.16 -1.08
CA TYR A 229 -9.37 -21.25 -0.91
C TYR A 229 -10.69 -22.01 -0.71
N HIS A 230 -10.97 -23.03 -1.54
CA HIS A 230 -12.16 -23.88 -1.40
C HIS A 230 -12.18 -24.71 -0.10
N GLN A 231 -11.02 -24.93 0.51
CA GLN A 231 -10.89 -25.54 1.83
C GLN A 231 -11.07 -24.54 2.99
N GLY A 232 -11.42 -23.29 2.70
CA GLY A 232 -11.62 -22.22 3.69
C GLY A 232 -10.33 -21.51 4.12
N LYS A 233 -9.20 -21.73 3.43
CA LYS A 233 -7.95 -21.02 3.71
C LYS A 233 -7.91 -19.73 2.89
N MET A 234 -8.26 -18.63 3.53
CA MET A 234 -8.30 -17.30 2.92
C MET A 234 -7.94 -16.22 3.94
N LEU A 235 -7.70 -15.02 3.48
CA LEU A 235 -7.53 -13.86 4.35
C LEU A 235 -8.87 -13.51 5.04
N GLU A 236 -8.79 -12.86 6.19
CA GLU A 236 -9.93 -12.12 6.69
C GLU A 236 -10.30 -10.95 5.75
N SER A 237 -11.53 -10.48 5.80
CA SER A 237 -11.99 -9.37 4.96
C SER A 237 -11.19 -8.10 5.26
N ARG A 238 -10.61 -7.49 4.22
CA ARG A 238 -9.74 -6.30 4.29
C ARG A 238 -10.12 -5.31 3.19
N PRO A 239 -9.86 -4.00 3.37
CA PRO A 239 -9.92 -3.04 2.27
C PRO A 239 -9.09 -3.49 1.07
N ARG A 240 -9.73 -3.50 -0.07
CA ARG A 240 -9.18 -3.99 -1.34
C ARG A 240 -8.55 -2.84 -2.11
N ILE A 241 -7.23 -2.86 -2.23
CA ILE A 241 -6.46 -1.73 -2.75
C ILE A 241 -5.90 -2.05 -4.13
N LEU A 242 -6.17 -1.16 -5.09
CA LEU A 242 -5.44 -1.10 -6.35
C LEU A 242 -4.18 -0.25 -6.15
N VAL A 243 -3.02 -0.81 -6.49
CA VAL A 243 -1.77 -0.03 -6.59
C VAL A 243 -1.47 0.25 -8.06
N THR A 244 -1.34 1.52 -8.43
CA THR A 244 -1.05 1.98 -9.81
C THR A 244 0.18 2.87 -9.87
N GLY A 245 0.55 3.39 -11.04
CA GLY A 245 1.60 4.39 -11.23
C GLY A 245 2.89 3.86 -11.84
N CYS A 246 4.03 4.24 -11.28
CA CYS A 246 5.34 3.85 -11.78
C CYS A 246 5.64 2.36 -11.61
N PRO A 247 6.55 1.77 -12.43
CA PRO A 247 6.98 0.39 -12.27
C PRO A 247 7.54 0.13 -10.86
N MET A 248 7.21 -1.03 -10.30
CA MET A 248 7.61 -1.43 -8.95
C MET A 248 8.51 -2.67 -8.96
N GLY A 249 9.46 -2.69 -8.05
CA GLY A 249 10.37 -3.80 -7.79
C GLY A 249 11.38 -3.42 -6.71
N GLY A 250 12.07 -4.39 -6.11
CA GLY A 250 13.07 -4.12 -5.08
C GLY A 250 12.55 -3.20 -3.96
N ASP A 251 13.27 -2.11 -3.71
CA ASP A 251 12.97 -1.19 -2.61
C ASP A 251 11.63 -0.43 -2.76
N SER A 252 11.05 -0.33 -3.98
CA SER A 252 9.75 0.32 -4.17
C SER A 252 8.55 -0.56 -3.80
N LEU A 253 8.74 -1.85 -3.54
CA LEU A 253 7.70 -2.73 -3.01
C LEU A 253 7.23 -2.33 -1.60
N LYS A 254 7.95 -1.41 -0.94
CA LYS A 254 7.55 -0.81 0.34
C LYS A 254 6.13 -0.21 0.33
N VAL A 255 5.62 0.22 -0.83
CA VAL A 255 4.24 0.75 -0.94
C VAL A 255 3.22 -0.38 -0.79
N ILE A 256 3.44 -1.54 -1.43
CA ILE A 256 2.59 -2.73 -1.24
C ILE A 256 2.69 -3.20 0.22
N GLN A 257 3.90 -3.27 0.77
CA GLN A 257 4.13 -3.64 2.16
C GLN A 257 3.38 -2.72 3.13
N ALA A 258 3.43 -1.39 2.91
CA ALA A 258 2.72 -0.43 3.74
C ALA A 258 1.19 -0.65 3.71
N VAL A 259 0.61 -0.98 2.55
CA VAL A 259 -0.81 -1.30 2.45
C VAL A 259 -1.16 -2.53 3.28
N GLU A 260 -0.39 -3.60 3.16
CA GLU A 260 -0.70 -4.89 3.78
C GLU A 260 -0.41 -4.92 5.29
N GLU A 261 0.64 -4.22 5.74
CA GLU A 261 0.94 -4.05 7.17
C GLU A 261 -0.09 -3.17 7.91
N ASN A 262 -0.72 -2.21 7.21
CA ASN A 262 -1.78 -1.38 7.78
C ASN A 262 -3.19 -1.97 7.61
N GLY A 263 -3.29 -3.24 7.25
CA GLY A 263 -4.56 -3.99 7.26
C GLY A 263 -5.36 -3.94 5.97
N GLY A 264 -4.82 -3.37 4.88
CA GLY A 264 -5.36 -3.53 3.53
C GLY A 264 -4.92 -4.85 2.89
N VAL A 265 -5.41 -5.11 1.68
CA VAL A 265 -4.92 -6.14 0.77
C VAL A 265 -4.77 -5.56 -0.63
N VAL A 266 -3.60 -5.71 -1.23
CA VAL A 266 -3.39 -5.28 -2.63
C VAL A 266 -4.00 -6.33 -3.55
N VAL A 267 -5.09 -5.99 -4.23
CA VAL A 267 -5.80 -6.93 -5.10
C VAL A 267 -5.35 -6.86 -6.55
N ALA A 268 -4.77 -5.74 -6.97
CA ALA A 268 -4.17 -5.60 -8.30
C ALA A 268 -3.04 -4.57 -8.29
N VAL A 269 -2.08 -4.77 -9.20
CA VAL A 269 -0.99 -3.83 -9.48
C VAL A 269 -1.09 -3.43 -10.96
N GLU A 270 -1.53 -2.19 -11.22
CA GLU A 270 -1.65 -1.63 -12.58
C GLU A 270 -0.40 -0.82 -12.91
N ASN A 271 0.66 -1.45 -13.33
CA ASN A 271 1.87 -0.82 -13.88
C ASN A 271 2.66 -1.80 -14.73
N CYS A 272 3.85 -1.41 -15.22
CA CYS A 272 4.70 -2.26 -16.06
C CYS A 272 5.23 -3.52 -15.34
N SER A 273 5.06 -3.62 -14.02
CA SER A 273 5.45 -4.80 -13.24
C SER A 273 4.27 -5.74 -12.95
N GLY A 274 3.03 -5.35 -13.28
CA GLY A 274 1.79 -6.06 -12.97
C GLY A 274 0.86 -6.26 -14.18
N VAL A 275 -0.45 -6.17 -13.93
CA VAL A 275 -1.53 -6.50 -14.87
C VAL A 275 -1.46 -5.76 -16.21
N LYS A 276 -0.99 -4.50 -16.22
CA LYS A 276 -0.84 -3.70 -17.46
C LYS A 276 -0.14 -4.44 -18.61
N THR A 277 0.84 -5.28 -18.30
CA THR A 277 1.61 -6.02 -19.31
C THR A 277 0.98 -7.36 -19.69
N LEU A 278 -0.02 -7.79 -18.94
CA LEU A 278 -0.68 -9.09 -19.08
C LEU A 278 -2.07 -9.00 -19.72
N ASP A 279 -2.70 -7.82 -19.66
CA ASP A 279 -4.12 -7.58 -19.94
C ASP A 279 -4.55 -7.95 -21.36
N ARG A 280 -3.66 -7.83 -22.35
CA ARG A 280 -4.01 -8.06 -23.78
C ARG A 280 -3.11 -9.10 -24.40
N MET A 281 -3.73 -9.99 -25.18
CA MET A 281 -3.04 -10.99 -26.00
C MET A 281 -2.74 -10.44 -27.40
N ILE A 282 -1.78 -11.03 -28.09
CA ILE A 282 -1.62 -10.84 -29.52
C ILE A 282 -2.63 -11.75 -30.21
N ASP A 283 -3.38 -11.23 -31.19
CA ASP A 283 -4.30 -12.03 -31.99
C ASP A 283 -3.53 -13.00 -32.88
N GLU A 284 -3.64 -14.29 -32.61
CA GLU A 284 -2.91 -15.37 -33.28
C GLU A 284 -3.49 -15.68 -34.67
N ASP A 285 -4.77 -15.31 -34.90
CA ASP A 285 -5.51 -15.56 -36.14
C ASP A 285 -5.45 -14.38 -37.13
N ASP A 286 -4.84 -13.25 -36.72
CA ASP A 286 -4.72 -12.07 -37.59
C ASP A 286 -3.78 -12.35 -38.76
N PRO A 287 -4.25 -12.14 -40.01
CA PRO A 287 -3.42 -12.33 -41.21
C PRO A 287 -2.23 -11.35 -41.28
N ASP A 288 -2.33 -10.19 -40.63
CA ASP A 288 -1.22 -9.22 -40.47
C ASP A 288 -0.53 -9.40 -39.10
N ILE A 289 0.38 -10.36 -39.02
CA ILE A 289 1.10 -10.72 -37.82
C ILE A 289 1.84 -9.52 -37.17
N TYR A 290 2.43 -8.63 -37.98
CA TYR A 290 3.13 -7.44 -37.48
C TYR A 290 2.14 -6.39 -36.97
N GLY A 291 0.98 -6.29 -37.63
CA GLY A 291 -0.12 -5.46 -37.16
C GLY A 291 -0.71 -5.97 -35.85
N ALA A 292 -0.85 -7.29 -35.68
CA ALA A 292 -1.32 -7.90 -34.45
C ALA A 292 -0.37 -7.59 -33.28
N ILE A 293 0.93 -7.75 -33.48
CA ILE A 293 1.97 -7.36 -32.52
C ILE A 293 1.86 -5.86 -32.20
N ALA A 294 1.80 -5.02 -33.23
CA ALA A 294 1.74 -3.57 -33.06
C ALA A 294 0.51 -3.13 -32.25
N ARG A 295 -0.68 -3.67 -32.54
CA ARG A 295 -1.92 -3.38 -31.81
C ARG A 295 -1.81 -3.74 -30.33
N ARG A 296 -1.30 -4.92 -30.02
CA ARG A 296 -1.15 -5.36 -28.64
C ARG A 296 -0.21 -4.43 -27.88
N TYR A 297 0.97 -4.13 -28.43
CA TYR A 297 1.97 -3.37 -27.70
C TYR A 297 1.64 -1.88 -27.61
N LEU A 298 1.16 -1.24 -28.67
CA LEU A 298 0.79 0.17 -28.65
C LEU A 298 -0.44 0.44 -27.76
N SER A 299 -1.28 -0.57 -27.52
CA SER A 299 -2.43 -0.43 -26.62
C SER A 299 -2.04 -0.37 -25.13
N THR A 300 -0.76 -0.55 -24.79
CA THR A 300 -0.29 -0.42 -23.40
C THR A 300 -0.48 1.03 -22.92
N GLY A 301 -1.28 1.21 -21.86
CA GLY A 301 -1.53 2.52 -21.27
C GLY A 301 -0.32 2.99 -20.45
N CYS A 302 0.48 3.89 -21.00
CA CYS A 302 1.61 4.52 -20.30
C CYS A 302 1.40 6.03 -20.27
N SER A 303 1.78 6.68 -19.20
CA SER A 303 1.67 8.14 -19.00
C SER A 303 2.38 9.01 -20.07
N ILE A 304 3.16 8.40 -20.98
CA ILE A 304 3.73 9.09 -22.13
C ILE A 304 2.77 9.22 -23.32
N MET A 305 1.64 8.51 -23.30
CA MET A 305 0.62 8.56 -24.33
C MET A 305 -0.32 9.76 -24.14
N THR A 306 -0.79 10.34 -25.25
CA THR A 306 -1.67 11.49 -25.25
C THR A 306 -2.70 11.38 -26.39
N PRO A 307 -4.01 11.19 -26.09
CA PRO A 307 -4.58 10.85 -24.77
C PRO A 307 -4.17 9.43 -24.32
N ASN A 308 -4.40 9.11 -23.03
CA ASN A 308 -4.10 7.81 -22.46
C ASN A 308 -5.37 7.07 -22.00
N ASP A 309 -6.37 7.03 -22.87
CA ASP A 309 -7.69 6.45 -22.56
C ASP A 309 -7.59 4.97 -22.18
N ASN A 310 -6.68 4.22 -22.80
CA ASN A 310 -6.45 2.80 -22.50
C ASN A 310 -6.05 2.55 -21.03
N ARG A 311 -5.35 3.50 -20.38
CA ARG A 311 -5.01 3.38 -18.97
C ARG A 311 -6.23 3.60 -18.07
N ILE A 312 -7.04 4.61 -18.39
CA ILE A 312 -8.29 4.91 -17.67
C ILE A 312 -9.25 3.71 -17.78
N GLU A 313 -9.42 3.17 -18.99
CA GLU A 313 -10.25 1.98 -19.22
C GLU A 313 -9.76 0.77 -18.39
N LEU A 314 -8.45 0.51 -18.39
CA LEU A 314 -7.89 -0.60 -17.63
C LEU A 314 -8.08 -0.41 -16.12
N ILE A 315 -7.81 0.77 -15.59
CA ILE A 315 -8.03 1.09 -14.16
C ILE A 315 -9.51 0.92 -13.82
N GLY A 316 -10.41 1.42 -14.68
CA GLY A 316 -11.87 1.27 -14.48
C GLY A 316 -12.31 -0.17 -14.41
N ARG A 317 -11.86 -1.03 -15.33
CA ARG A 317 -12.15 -2.48 -15.32
C ARG A 317 -11.58 -3.16 -14.06
N ILE A 318 -10.35 -2.85 -13.68
CA ILE A 318 -9.75 -3.41 -12.47
C ILE A 318 -10.57 -3.00 -11.23
N ILE A 319 -10.97 -1.74 -11.13
CA ILE A 319 -11.81 -1.27 -10.01
C ILE A 319 -13.09 -2.11 -9.91
N ASP A 320 -13.77 -2.30 -11.02
CA ASP A 320 -15.05 -3.00 -11.04
C ASP A 320 -14.89 -4.52 -10.84
N GLU A 321 -13.95 -5.16 -11.54
CA GLU A 321 -13.77 -6.62 -11.51
C GLU A 321 -13.10 -7.14 -10.23
N TYR A 322 -12.22 -6.35 -9.62
CA TYR A 322 -11.52 -6.71 -8.39
C TYR A 322 -12.17 -6.12 -7.14
N HIS A 323 -13.34 -5.50 -7.26
CA HIS A 323 -14.09 -4.86 -6.17
C HIS A 323 -13.18 -3.98 -5.30
N VAL A 324 -12.53 -3.00 -5.93
CA VAL A 324 -11.55 -2.13 -5.28
C VAL A 324 -12.24 -1.14 -4.36
N ASP A 325 -11.74 -1.00 -3.14
CA ASP A 325 -12.23 -0.05 -2.13
C ASP A 325 -11.45 1.28 -2.11
N GLY A 326 -10.24 1.30 -2.67
CA GLY A 326 -9.40 2.49 -2.74
C GLY A 326 -8.18 2.30 -3.64
N VAL A 327 -7.61 3.41 -4.08
CA VAL A 327 -6.49 3.43 -5.03
C VAL A 327 -5.28 4.13 -4.43
N VAL A 328 -4.11 3.49 -4.54
CA VAL A 328 -2.82 4.07 -4.19
C VAL A 328 -2.00 4.22 -5.48
N GLU A 329 -1.65 5.43 -5.86
CA GLU A 329 -0.77 5.69 -6.99
C GLU A 329 0.65 6.02 -6.53
N MET A 330 1.60 5.17 -6.91
CA MET A 330 3.02 5.38 -6.64
C MET A 330 3.67 6.16 -7.77
N ILE A 331 4.19 7.33 -7.44
CA ILE A 331 4.94 8.20 -8.36
C ILE A 331 6.40 8.21 -7.93
N LEU A 332 7.31 7.89 -8.83
CA LEU A 332 8.73 8.06 -8.56
C LEU A 332 9.10 9.54 -8.69
N SER A 333 9.78 10.09 -7.70
CA SER A 333 10.24 11.49 -7.67
C SER A 333 11.01 11.83 -8.95
N GLY A 334 10.57 12.87 -9.65
CA GLY A 334 11.11 13.24 -10.96
C GLY A 334 10.56 12.44 -12.16
N CYS A 335 9.54 11.60 -11.99
CA CYS A 335 8.77 11.05 -13.10
C CYS A 335 7.67 12.03 -13.54
N HIS A 336 8.01 12.98 -14.39
CA HIS A 336 7.11 14.06 -14.78
C HIS A 336 5.84 13.56 -15.48
N ALA A 337 5.95 12.55 -16.34
CA ALA A 337 4.80 12.03 -17.09
C ALA A 337 3.75 11.43 -16.14
N THR A 338 4.14 10.54 -15.23
CA THR A 338 3.22 9.95 -14.25
C THR A 338 2.71 11.00 -13.26
N GLY A 339 3.59 11.91 -12.81
CA GLY A 339 3.20 12.97 -11.89
C GLY A 339 2.16 13.94 -12.48
N ALA A 340 2.28 14.27 -13.77
CA ALA A 340 1.28 15.12 -14.45
C ALA A 340 -0.04 14.36 -14.69
N GLU A 341 0.02 13.09 -15.04
CA GLU A 341 -1.16 12.28 -15.30
C GLU A 341 -1.96 11.95 -14.02
N ALA A 342 -1.29 11.92 -12.86
CA ALA A 342 -1.91 11.58 -11.58
C ALA A 342 -3.17 12.41 -11.26
N ALA A 343 -3.24 13.67 -11.72
CA ALA A 343 -4.43 14.50 -11.56
C ALA A 343 -5.65 13.92 -12.29
N TYR A 344 -5.46 13.38 -13.50
CA TYR A 344 -6.54 12.73 -14.27
C TYR A 344 -6.98 11.40 -13.62
N ILE A 345 -6.02 10.61 -13.14
CA ILE A 345 -6.32 9.36 -12.43
C ILE A 345 -7.06 9.66 -11.13
N GLN A 346 -6.62 10.67 -10.37
CA GLN A 346 -7.32 11.11 -9.17
C GLN A 346 -8.76 11.51 -9.48
N GLN A 347 -8.96 12.38 -10.48
CA GLN A 347 -10.30 12.81 -10.87
C GLN A 347 -11.19 11.63 -11.25
N PHE A 348 -10.72 10.74 -12.10
CA PHE A 348 -11.46 9.53 -12.49
C PHE A 348 -11.85 8.66 -11.27
N VAL A 349 -10.90 8.39 -10.38
CA VAL A 349 -11.13 7.55 -9.21
C VAL A 349 -12.08 8.20 -8.21
N THR A 350 -11.92 9.51 -7.94
CA THR A 350 -12.71 10.19 -6.90
C THR A 350 -14.07 10.67 -7.39
N GLU A 351 -14.16 11.20 -8.63
CA GLU A 351 -15.40 11.79 -9.14
C GLU A 351 -16.27 10.78 -9.90
N GLU A 352 -15.67 9.89 -10.72
CA GLU A 352 -16.44 8.93 -11.51
C GLU A 352 -16.65 7.60 -10.77
N LYS A 353 -15.64 7.10 -10.04
CA LYS A 353 -15.74 5.85 -9.28
C LYS A 353 -16.14 6.05 -7.81
N GLY A 354 -16.05 7.27 -7.29
CA GLY A 354 -16.43 7.60 -5.91
C GLY A 354 -15.54 6.95 -4.85
N LEU A 355 -14.30 6.59 -5.19
CA LEU A 355 -13.39 5.87 -4.32
C LEU A 355 -12.30 6.79 -3.71
N PRO A 356 -11.84 6.47 -2.50
CA PRO A 356 -10.66 7.11 -1.93
C PRO A 356 -9.41 6.89 -2.79
N TYR A 357 -8.61 7.96 -2.93
CA TYR A 357 -7.38 7.96 -3.69
C TYR A 357 -6.22 8.56 -2.90
N LEU A 358 -5.06 7.92 -2.95
CA LEU A 358 -3.83 8.39 -2.32
C LEU A 358 -2.68 8.37 -3.34
N SER A 359 -2.13 9.54 -3.64
CA SER A 359 -0.87 9.66 -4.40
C SER A 359 0.33 9.65 -3.45
N ILE A 360 1.33 8.83 -3.75
CA ILE A 360 2.59 8.70 -2.99
C ILE A 360 3.75 9.03 -3.91
N ASP A 361 4.38 10.19 -3.68
CA ASP A 361 5.67 10.52 -4.28
C ASP A 361 6.80 9.91 -3.44
N THR A 362 7.65 9.09 -4.07
CA THR A 362 8.68 8.31 -3.39
C THR A 362 9.90 8.01 -4.29
N ASP A 363 10.92 7.45 -3.73
CA ASP A 363 12.12 6.95 -4.42
C ASP A 363 12.50 5.54 -3.93
N TYR A 364 13.74 5.11 -4.11
CA TYR A 364 14.24 3.81 -3.63
C TYR A 364 14.93 3.88 -2.26
N SER A 365 14.86 5.01 -1.54
CA SER A 365 15.31 5.06 -0.15
C SER A 365 14.31 4.36 0.77
N LYS A 366 14.74 4.00 1.98
CA LYS A 366 13.87 3.43 3.01
C LYS A 366 13.44 4.47 4.05
N GLU A 367 13.96 5.69 3.93
CA GLU A 367 13.79 6.73 4.95
C GLU A 367 12.35 7.27 5.02
N ASP A 368 11.63 7.23 3.90
CA ASP A 368 10.25 7.71 3.79
C ASP A 368 9.19 6.66 4.18
N TYR A 369 9.60 5.42 4.54
CA TYR A 369 8.65 4.33 4.81
C TYR A 369 7.63 4.67 5.90
N ALA A 370 8.08 5.26 7.01
CA ALA A 370 7.19 5.64 8.10
C ALA A 370 6.14 6.66 7.68
N GLN A 371 6.52 7.64 6.84
CA GLN A 371 5.59 8.60 6.28
C GLN A 371 4.59 7.96 5.33
N ILE A 372 5.06 7.05 4.45
CA ILE A 372 4.19 6.27 3.55
C ILE A 372 3.19 5.46 4.37
N SER A 373 3.66 4.72 5.38
CA SER A 373 2.83 3.89 6.24
C SER A 373 1.74 4.71 6.95
N THR A 374 2.09 5.88 7.50
CA THR A 374 1.11 6.76 8.14
C THR A 374 0.02 7.24 7.17
N ARG A 375 0.38 7.62 5.94
CA ARG A 375 -0.59 8.07 4.94
C ARG A 375 -1.48 6.93 4.45
N VAL A 376 -0.92 5.74 4.29
CA VAL A 376 -1.67 4.54 3.92
C VAL A 376 -2.61 4.13 5.05
N ALA A 377 -2.17 4.19 6.31
CA ALA A 377 -3.04 3.93 7.46
C ALA A 377 -4.27 4.83 7.47
N ALA A 378 -4.09 6.13 7.23
CA ALA A 378 -5.20 7.09 7.12
C ALA A 378 -6.15 6.77 5.95
N LEU A 379 -5.63 6.35 4.79
CA LEU A 379 -6.47 5.88 3.68
C LEU A 379 -7.30 4.65 4.07
N ILE A 380 -6.68 3.66 4.69
CA ILE A 380 -7.35 2.44 5.13
C ILE A 380 -8.42 2.76 6.16
N GLU A 381 -8.15 3.65 7.11
CA GLU A 381 -9.13 4.12 8.09
C GLU A 381 -10.32 4.82 7.41
N MET A 382 -10.06 5.71 6.45
CA MET A 382 -11.11 6.39 5.69
C MET A 382 -12.00 5.40 4.90
N ILE A 383 -11.41 4.34 4.31
CA ILE A 383 -12.18 3.30 3.62
C ILE A 383 -13.09 2.56 4.61
N TYR A 384 -12.57 2.23 5.79
CA TYR A 384 -13.38 1.60 6.83
C TYR A 384 -14.54 2.48 7.29
N ASP A 385 -14.30 3.78 7.47
CA ASP A 385 -15.34 4.73 7.87
C ASP A 385 -16.41 4.88 6.78
N ASN A 386 -16.04 4.85 5.50
CA ASN A 386 -16.98 4.92 4.39
C ASN A 386 -17.84 3.64 4.25
N GLN A 387 -17.27 2.48 4.54
CA GLN A 387 -17.98 1.18 4.45
C GLN A 387 -18.83 0.88 5.69
N ALA A 388 -18.58 1.53 6.83
CA ALA A 388 -19.33 1.34 8.07
C ALA A 388 -20.64 2.16 8.07
N GLY A 389 -21.52 1.89 7.12
CA GLY A 389 -22.77 2.64 6.88
C GLY A 389 -23.76 2.76 8.04
N ASP A 390 -23.60 2.06 9.20
CA ASP A 390 -24.57 2.10 10.28
C ASP A 390 -24.03 2.22 11.72
N ALA A 391 -22.69 2.26 11.94
CA ALA A 391 -22.15 2.52 13.28
C ALA A 391 -20.77 3.16 13.21
N LYS A 392 -20.69 4.46 12.93
CA LYS A 392 -19.46 5.25 13.12
C LYS A 392 -19.07 5.22 14.59
N ILE A 393 -18.10 4.37 14.96
CA ILE A 393 -17.47 4.49 16.27
C ILE A 393 -16.62 5.76 16.25
N ASP A 394 -17.15 6.83 16.84
CA ASP A 394 -16.43 8.07 17.08
C ASP A 394 -15.59 7.95 18.35
N ILE A 395 -14.30 8.04 18.21
CA ILE A 395 -13.34 7.95 19.32
C ILE A 395 -13.59 9.06 20.36
N ASN A 396 -13.94 10.26 19.91
CA ASN A 396 -14.30 11.35 20.83
C ASN A 396 -15.56 11.01 21.66
N ASN A 397 -16.51 10.28 21.05
CA ASN A 397 -17.68 9.82 21.78
C ASN A 397 -17.34 8.73 22.81
N CYS A 398 -16.35 7.87 22.53
CA CYS A 398 -15.83 6.92 23.51
C CYS A 398 -15.22 7.64 24.73
N TYR A 399 -14.47 8.72 24.50
CA TYR A 399 -14.01 9.59 25.60
C TYR A 399 -15.18 10.19 26.38
N LYS A 400 -16.21 10.71 25.71
CA LYS A 400 -17.39 11.27 26.39
C LYS A 400 -18.07 10.23 27.26
N ILE A 401 -18.32 9.03 26.74
CA ILE A 401 -18.97 7.94 27.47
C ILE A 401 -18.22 7.65 28.76
N LEU A 402 -16.90 7.51 28.72
CA LEU A 402 -16.11 7.14 29.87
C LEU A 402 -15.84 8.32 30.84
N PHE A 403 -15.56 9.50 30.33
CA PHE A 403 -15.08 10.62 31.14
C PHE A 403 -16.14 11.68 31.47
N SER A 404 -17.28 11.72 30.75
CA SER A 404 -18.37 12.65 31.10
C SER A 404 -19.11 12.25 32.38
N ASN A 405 -18.91 11.03 32.86
CA ASN A 405 -19.67 10.47 33.98
C ASN A 405 -18.78 9.71 34.96
N LEU A 406 -17.71 10.34 35.43
CA LEU A 406 -16.77 9.75 36.40
C LEU A 406 -17.40 9.37 37.74
N ALA A 407 -18.65 9.80 38.00
CA ALA A 407 -19.44 9.40 39.17
C ALA A 407 -20.16 8.07 38.95
N THR A 408 -20.29 7.59 37.70
CA THR A 408 -20.91 6.30 37.39
C THR A 408 -19.92 5.18 37.79
N PRO A 409 -20.39 4.07 38.36
CA PRO A 409 -19.56 2.89 38.59
C PRO A 409 -18.83 2.49 37.30
N ALA A 410 -17.57 2.10 37.42
CA ALA A 410 -16.74 1.79 36.27
C ALA A 410 -17.35 0.70 35.35
N ASP A 411 -17.99 -0.30 35.96
CA ASP A 411 -18.66 -1.38 35.24
C ASP A 411 -19.79 -0.86 34.34
N GLU A 412 -20.61 0.06 34.85
CA GLU A 412 -21.72 0.66 34.10
C GLU A 412 -21.20 1.56 32.95
N ALA A 413 -20.14 2.33 33.18
CA ALA A 413 -19.54 3.16 32.13
C ALA A 413 -18.91 2.30 31.00
N LEU A 414 -18.29 1.18 31.37
CA LEU A 414 -17.73 0.23 30.42
C LEU A 414 -18.82 -0.54 29.65
N GLU A 415 -19.95 -0.85 30.29
CA GLU A 415 -21.13 -1.42 29.61
C GLU A 415 -21.74 -0.43 28.62
N GLN A 416 -21.82 0.86 28.97
CA GLN A 416 -22.26 1.91 28.04
C GLN A 416 -21.30 2.04 26.85
N LEU A 417 -19.99 1.94 27.07
CA LEU A 417 -18.98 1.92 26.02
C LEU A 417 -19.18 0.70 25.10
N TYR A 418 -19.40 -0.49 25.67
CA TYR A 418 -19.73 -1.68 24.87
C TYR A 418 -21.02 -1.54 24.08
N ALA A 419 -22.07 -1.00 24.70
CA ALA A 419 -23.35 -0.75 24.03
C ALA A 419 -23.18 0.15 22.79
N TYR A 420 -22.24 1.09 22.83
CA TYR A 420 -21.90 1.97 21.72
C TYR A 420 -20.98 1.31 20.69
N THR A 421 -19.88 0.68 21.13
CA THR A 421 -18.82 0.18 20.24
C THR A 421 -19.09 -1.22 19.70
N LYS A 422 -19.85 -2.04 20.43
CA LYS A 422 -20.08 -3.46 20.15
C LYS A 422 -18.78 -4.29 20.03
N ILE A 423 -17.68 -3.83 20.63
CA ILE A 423 -16.40 -4.55 20.66
C ILE A 423 -16.24 -5.20 22.04
N PRO A 424 -16.31 -6.55 22.14
CA PRO A 424 -16.05 -7.25 23.39
C PRO A 424 -14.59 -7.08 23.82
N MET A 425 -14.34 -6.87 25.11
CA MET A 425 -13.01 -6.68 25.66
C MET A 425 -12.84 -7.37 27.00
N LYS A 426 -11.62 -7.85 27.25
CA LYS A 426 -11.18 -8.44 28.53
C LYS A 426 -9.91 -7.74 28.99
N ILE A 427 -9.92 -7.21 30.20
CA ILE A 427 -8.76 -6.58 30.82
C ILE A 427 -8.24 -7.50 31.91
N GLY A 428 -6.96 -7.84 31.89
CA GLY A 428 -6.28 -8.67 32.89
C GLY A 428 -5.00 -8.02 33.37
N ASP A 429 -4.58 -8.35 34.59
CA ASP A 429 -3.25 -7.96 35.09
C ASP A 429 -2.12 -8.75 34.40
N ALA A 430 -0.88 -8.39 34.70
CA ALA A 430 0.31 -9.04 34.15
C ALA A 430 0.42 -10.54 34.53
N PHE A 431 -0.34 -10.99 35.53
CA PHE A 431 -0.38 -12.37 35.99
C PHE A 431 -1.58 -13.17 35.45
N GLY A 432 -2.38 -12.54 34.57
CA GLY A 432 -3.54 -13.16 33.93
C GLY A 432 -4.83 -13.14 34.74
N LYS A 433 -4.83 -12.47 35.91
CA LYS A 433 -6.06 -12.26 36.68
C LYS A 433 -6.96 -11.27 35.95
N VAL A 434 -8.21 -11.66 35.73
CA VAL A 434 -9.20 -10.81 35.06
C VAL A 434 -9.61 -9.67 35.99
N LEU A 435 -9.47 -8.45 35.52
CA LEU A 435 -9.87 -7.22 36.21
C LEU A 435 -11.26 -6.77 35.75
N CYS A 436 -11.56 -6.89 34.45
CA CYS A 436 -12.83 -6.50 33.86
C CYS A 436 -13.12 -7.33 32.60
N MET A 437 -14.40 -7.60 32.33
CA MET A 437 -14.90 -8.19 31.10
C MET A 437 -16.10 -7.39 30.59
N ILE A 438 -16.13 -7.06 29.31
CA ILE A 438 -17.16 -6.24 28.70
C ILE A 438 -17.67 -6.98 27.46
N GLY A 439 -18.96 -7.29 27.44
CA GLY A 439 -19.61 -7.92 26.27
C GLY A 439 -19.08 -9.31 25.90
N MET A 440 -18.45 -10.02 26.81
CA MET A 440 -17.79 -11.31 26.55
C MET A 440 -18.75 -12.45 26.23
N GLU A 441 -20.02 -12.31 26.54
CA GLU A 441 -21.09 -13.23 26.14
C GLU A 441 -21.35 -13.26 24.62
N ASN A 442 -20.82 -12.27 23.89
CA ASN A 442 -21.03 -12.10 22.45
C ASN A 442 -19.73 -12.34 21.65
N VAL A 443 -18.80 -13.14 22.17
CA VAL A 443 -17.48 -13.41 21.53
C VAL A 443 -17.51 -14.55 20.53
N GLU A 444 -18.57 -15.38 20.55
CA GLU A 444 -18.70 -16.53 19.66
C GLU A 444 -18.58 -16.11 18.19
N GLY A 445 -17.60 -16.67 17.45
CA GLY A 445 -17.26 -16.31 16.07
C GLY A 445 -16.23 -15.17 15.91
N HIS A 446 -15.77 -14.53 17.00
CA HIS A 446 -14.75 -13.46 16.94
C HIS A 446 -13.34 -13.90 17.41
N GLU A 447 -13.16 -15.17 17.67
CA GLU A 447 -11.90 -15.71 18.24
C GLU A 447 -10.70 -15.50 17.30
N ASN A 448 -10.92 -15.55 16.01
CA ASN A 448 -9.88 -15.37 14.99
C ASN A 448 -9.42 -13.91 14.82
N THR A 449 -10.17 -12.95 15.36
CA THR A 449 -9.84 -11.51 15.28
C THR A 449 -9.28 -10.96 16.57
N GLN A 450 -9.01 -11.81 17.55
CA GLN A 450 -8.47 -11.43 18.86
C GLN A 450 -7.18 -10.59 18.71
N VAL A 451 -7.13 -9.46 19.41
CA VAL A 451 -5.96 -8.59 19.50
C VAL A 451 -5.66 -8.24 20.95
N ARG A 452 -4.37 -8.06 21.26
CA ARG A 452 -3.89 -7.72 22.61
C ARG A 452 -3.15 -6.40 22.58
N PHE A 453 -3.43 -5.57 23.59
CA PHE A 453 -2.83 -4.26 23.76
C PHE A 453 -2.34 -4.11 25.21
N GLU A 454 -1.14 -3.56 25.39
CA GLU A 454 -0.65 -3.19 26.70
C GLU A 454 -1.33 -1.90 27.17
N LEU A 455 -1.73 -1.85 28.42
CA LEU A 455 -2.27 -0.68 29.11
C LEU A 455 -1.27 -0.25 30.18
N PRO A 456 -0.22 0.50 29.78
CA PRO A 456 0.91 0.84 30.67
C PRO A 456 0.47 1.69 31.86
N GLU A 457 -0.61 2.47 31.73
CA GLU A 457 -1.15 3.32 32.79
C GLU A 457 -1.60 2.54 34.03
N ILE A 458 -1.98 1.28 33.84
CA ILE A 458 -2.47 0.40 34.92
C ILE A 458 -1.70 -0.93 35.02
N GLY A 459 -0.64 -1.11 34.23
CA GLY A 459 0.12 -2.36 34.19
C GLY A 459 -0.71 -3.58 33.82
N ALA A 460 -1.67 -3.42 32.91
CA ALA A 460 -2.61 -4.45 32.51
C ALA A 460 -2.52 -4.73 31.00
N ILE A 461 -3.18 -5.80 30.58
CA ILE A 461 -3.31 -6.19 29.17
C ILE A 461 -4.80 -6.19 28.82
N CYS A 462 -5.18 -5.43 27.79
CA CYS A 462 -6.49 -5.50 27.19
C CYS A 462 -6.47 -6.53 26.05
N THR A 463 -7.41 -7.47 26.07
CA THR A 463 -7.68 -8.36 24.95
C THR A 463 -9.03 -7.96 24.37
N ALA A 464 -9.04 -7.49 23.12
CA ALA A 464 -10.25 -7.10 22.40
C ALA A 464 -10.60 -8.15 21.34
N PHE A 465 -11.89 -8.29 21.05
CA PHE A 465 -12.47 -9.23 20.09
C PHE A 465 -13.31 -8.48 19.06
N PRO A 466 -12.71 -7.67 18.18
CA PRO A 466 -13.43 -6.96 17.12
C PRO A 466 -14.06 -7.97 16.15
N LYS A 467 -15.26 -7.68 15.62
CA LYS A 467 -15.96 -8.55 14.65
C LYS A 467 -15.17 -8.84 13.38
N ASN A 468 -14.31 -7.90 12.99
CA ASN A 468 -13.48 -8.02 11.80
C ASN A 468 -12.20 -7.22 11.99
N HIS A 469 -11.27 -7.40 11.09
CA HIS A 469 -10.01 -6.65 11.08
C HIS A 469 -10.23 -5.13 11.03
N ARG A 470 -11.35 -4.69 10.47
CA ARG A 470 -11.74 -3.27 10.36
C ARG A 470 -11.80 -2.56 11.70
N LEU A 471 -12.29 -3.25 12.72
CA LEU A 471 -12.40 -2.68 14.08
C LEU A 471 -11.12 -2.81 14.91
N ARG A 472 -10.05 -3.40 14.38
CA ARG A 472 -8.79 -3.59 15.12
C ARG A 472 -8.13 -2.28 15.54
N MET A 473 -8.00 -1.32 14.62
CA MET A 473 -7.41 -0.01 14.93
C MET A 473 -8.28 0.78 15.91
N LYS A 474 -9.62 0.71 15.72
CA LYS A 474 -10.56 1.31 16.69
C LYS A 474 -10.47 0.62 18.06
N ALA A 475 -10.33 -0.71 18.10
CA ALA A 475 -10.15 -1.45 19.35
C ALA A 475 -8.87 -1.03 20.09
N GLU A 476 -7.77 -0.77 19.37
CA GLU A 476 -6.53 -0.27 19.95
C GLU A 476 -6.70 1.12 20.57
N GLN A 477 -7.30 2.04 19.84
CA GLN A 477 -7.60 3.40 20.35
C GLN A 477 -8.52 3.35 21.57
N ILE A 478 -9.57 2.52 21.52
CA ILE A 478 -10.50 2.33 22.62
C ILE A 478 -9.80 1.69 23.84
N ALA A 479 -8.93 0.69 23.62
CA ALA A 479 -8.15 0.08 24.69
C ALA A 479 -7.25 1.11 25.41
N ALA A 480 -6.59 2.00 24.65
CA ALA A 480 -5.79 3.08 25.21
C ALA A 480 -6.65 4.07 26.04
N ILE A 481 -7.88 4.37 25.60
CA ILE A 481 -8.82 5.21 26.36
C ILE A 481 -9.24 4.51 27.65
N ILE A 482 -9.57 3.21 27.57
CA ILE A 482 -9.92 2.40 28.74
C ILE A 482 -8.76 2.37 29.74
N GLY A 483 -7.51 2.21 29.28
CA GLY A 483 -6.33 2.27 30.15
C GLY A 483 -6.26 3.56 30.96
N LYS A 484 -6.42 4.70 30.29
CA LYS A 484 -6.47 6.02 30.95
C LYS A 484 -7.66 6.14 31.91
N TYR A 485 -8.84 5.68 31.50
CA TYR A 485 -10.03 5.70 32.34
C TYR A 485 -9.86 4.82 33.58
N CYS A 486 -9.35 3.60 33.44
CA CYS A 486 -9.09 2.70 34.56
C CYS A 486 -8.01 3.24 35.50
N ALA A 487 -6.99 3.91 35.00
CA ALA A 487 -6.00 4.57 35.83
C ALA A 487 -6.62 5.64 36.75
N ILE A 488 -7.62 6.36 36.25
CA ILE A 488 -8.33 7.40 37.00
C ILE A 488 -9.39 6.77 37.93
N SER A 489 -10.13 5.77 37.48
CA SER A 489 -11.19 5.12 38.25
C SER A 489 -10.65 4.13 39.30
N SER A 490 -9.55 3.43 39.04
CA SER A 490 -8.92 2.53 40.04
C SER A 490 -8.35 3.26 41.21
N THR A 491 -7.96 4.54 41.04
CA THR A 491 -7.63 5.42 42.17
C THR A 491 -8.84 5.63 43.08
N SER A 492 -10.06 5.52 42.57
CA SER A 492 -11.29 5.59 43.38
C SER A 492 -11.68 4.27 44.05
N LEU A 493 -11.38 3.12 43.45
CA LEU A 493 -11.68 1.79 44.01
C LEU A 493 -10.65 1.31 45.05
N GLN A 494 -9.38 1.65 44.90
CA GLN A 494 -8.33 1.37 45.93
C GLN A 494 -8.36 2.34 47.09
N ALA A 495 -9.04 3.46 46.99
CA ALA A 495 -9.12 4.51 47.98
C ALA A 495 -10.00 4.19 49.18
N ALA A 496 -10.78 3.14 49.13
CA ALA A 496 -11.48 2.64 50.31
C ALA A 496 -10.53 1.99 51.33
N ASN A 497 -9.25 1.72 50.98
CA ASN A 497 -8.38 0.90 51.81
C ASN A 497 -6.97 1.42 52.13
N LYS A 498 -6.53 2.65 51.76
CA LYS A 498 -5.28 3.24 52.30
C LYS A 498 -5.16 4.74 51.99
N SER A 499 -4.90 5.51 53.04
CA SER A 499 -4.45 6.90 53.02
C SER A 499 -3.01 7.00 52.55
N GLU A 500 -2.75 7.52 51.37
CA GLU A 500 -1.50 8.16 50.97
C GLU A 500 -1.67 8.84 49.58
N GLU A 501 -0.99 9.94 49.38
CA GLU A 501 -1.10 10.96 48.33
C GLU A 501 -1.39 10.45 46.93
N ARG A 502 -2.47 10.98 46.30
CA ARG A 502 -2.96 10.62 44.96
C ARG A 502 -2.72 11.75 43.99
N PRO A 503 -2.38 11.44 42.71
CA PRO A 503 -2.45 12.47 41.68
C PRO A 503 -3.93 12.84 41.48
N ASP A 504 -4.26 14.10 41.69
CA ASP A 504 -5.58 14.65 41.38
C ASP A 504 -5.68 14.93 39.87
N TYR A 505 -6.73 14.44 39.23
CA TYR A 505 -7.07 14.75 37.87
C TYR A 505 -8.20 15.78 37.81
N LEU A 506 -8.09 16.73 36.88
CA LEU A 506 -9.12 17.73 36.65
C LEU A 506 -9.59 17.65 35.20
N TRP A 507 -10.88 17.51 35.00
CA TRP A 507 -11.52 17.58 33.69
C TRP A 507 -12.15 18.94 33.52
N ILE A 508 -11.75 19.67 32.45
CA ILE A 508 -12.27 21.00 32.13
C ILE A 508 -12.91 20.93 30.75
N VAL A 509 -14.12 21.46 30.63
CA VAL A 509 -14.85 21.61 29.35
C VAL A 509 -15.02 23.09 29.09
N LEU A 510 -14.52 23.59 27.97
CA LEU A 510 -14.62 24.97 27.55
C LEU A 510 -15.40 25.07 26.23
N LYS A 511 -16.27 26.06 26.11
CA LYS A 511 -16.89 26.40 24.85
C LYS A 511 -15.87 27.13 23.95
N ASP A 512 -15.71 26.66 22.70
CA ASP A 512 -14.83 27.31 21.74
C ASP A 512 -15.56 28.44 20.99
N ASP A 513 -15.57 29.62 21.62
CA ASP A 513 -16.13 30.85 21.06
C ASP A 513 -15.05 31.89 20.69
N GLY A 514 -13.80 31.48 20.66
CA GLY A 514 -12.63 32.35 20.46
C GLY A 514 -12.19 33.13 21.68
N LYS A 515 -13.03 33.30 22.71
CA LYS A 515 -12.72 34.04 23.95
C LYS A 515 -11.93 33.18 24.92
N SER A 516 -12.07 31.84 24.84
CA SER A 516 -11.39 30.88 25.70
C SER A 516 -9.90 30.67 25.37
N LYS A 517 -9.43 31.18 24.24
CA LYS A 517 -8.05 30.96 23.74
C LYS A 517 -6.94 31.32 24.76
N PRO A 518 -6.96 32.50 25.44
CA PRO A 518 -5.92 32.83 26.40
C PRO A 518 -5.90 31.86 27.60
N PHE A 519 -7.07 31.40 28.07
CA PHE A 519 -7.16 30.46 29.16
C PHE A 519 -6.70 29.05 28.75
N ARG A 520 -6.97 28.63 27.54
CA ARG A 520 -6.45 27.36 26.99
C ARG A 520 -4.93 27.35 26.92
N GLU A 521 -4.31 28.46 26.52
CA GLU A 521 -2.86 28.60 26.51
C GLU A 521 -2.28 28.57 27.92
N GLU A 522 -2.98 29.13 28.90
CA GLU A 522 -2.59 29.08 30.32
C GLU A 522 -2.69 27.67 30.90
N LEU A 523 -3.73 26.91 30.55
CA LEU A 523 -3.86 25.50 30.94
C LEU A 523 -2.68 24.67 30.40
N ARG A 524 -2.34 24.83 29.13
CA ARG A 524 -1.22 24.11 28.51
C ARG A 524 0.14 24.50 29.11
N ARG A 525 0.31 25.71 29.59
CA ARG A 525 1.58 26.17 30.20
C ARG A 525 1.77 25.69 31.64
N ASN A 526 0.70 25.61 32.40
CA ASN A 526 0.77 25.41 33.83
C ASN A 526 0.46 23.99 34.29
N PHE A 527 -0.10 23.16 33.40
CA PHE A 527 -0.52 21.81 33.70
C PHE A 527 -0.05 20.82 32.66
N ARG A 528 0.13 19.58 33.09
CA ARG A 528 0.32 18.47 32.13
C ARG A 528 -1.05 18.10 31.54
N VAL A 529 -1.30 18.53 30.30
CA VAL A 529 -2.49 18.13 29.57
C VAL A 529 -2.31 16.69 29.14
N MET A 530 -3.09 15.79 29.73
CA MET A 530 -3.10 14.35 29.39
C MET A 530 -3.88 14.09 28.12
N GLN A 531 -4.95 14.84 27.91
CA GLN A 531 -5.83 14.71 26.74
C GLN A 531 -6.49 16.05 26.44
N GLU A 532 -6.60 16.34 25.15
CA GLU A 532 -7.39 17.46 24.61
C GLU A 532 -8.33 16.89 23.52
N ILE A 533 -9.63 17.22 23.58
CA ILE A 533 -10.66 16.71 22.65
C ILE A 533 -11.50 17.88 22.19
N GLU A 534 -11.69 17.98 20.87
CA GLU A 534 -12.62 18.92 20.26
C GLU A 534 -13.98 18.23 20.01
N ASP A 535 -15.07 18.86 20.49
CA ASP A 535 -16.43 18.37 20.31
C ASP A 535 -17.36 19.48 19.84
N GLY A 536 -17.42 19.67 18.54
CA GLY A 536 -18.21 20.76 17.96
C GLY A 536 -17.73 22.13 18.44
N ILE A 537 -18.55 22.79 19.27
CA ILE A 537 -18.22 24.08 19.88
C ILE A 537 -17.55 23.96 21.26
N TYR A 538 -17.27 22.72 21.74
CA TYR A 538 -16.68 22.47 23.05
C TYR A 538 -15.29 21.85 22.91
N GLN A 539 -14.39 22.26 23.82
CA GLN A 539 -13.08 21.67 23.99
C GLN A 539 -12.94 21.11 25.38
N HIS A 540 -12.45 19.88 25.47
CA HIS A 540 -12.29 19.11 26.69
C HIS A 540 -10.82 18.94 27.01
N TYR A 541 -10.43 19.20 28.26
CA TYR A 541 -9.07 19.05 28.77
C TYR A 541 -9.04 18.11 29.97
N LEU A 542 -8.23 17.08 29.91
CA LEU A 542 -7.88 16.25 31.06
C LEU A 542 -6.50 16.64 31.55
N LEU A 543 -6.40 17.12 32.77
CA LEU A 543 -5.16 17.59 33.36
C LEU A 543 -4.72 16.63 34.46
N SER A 544 -3.40 16.40 34.58
CA SER A 544 -2.78 15.67 35.67
C SER A 544 -1.77 16.55 36.45
N ASP A 545 -1.25 16.02 37.56
CA ASP A 545 -0.27 16.67 38.43
C ASP A 545 -0.80 17.92 39.16
N ILE A 546 -2.10 17.91 39.47
CA ILE A 546 -2.72 18.96 40.29
C ILE A 546 -2.53 18.58 41.76
N SER A 547 -1.34 18.73 42.27
CA SER A 547 -1.03 18.46 43.67
C SER A 547 -1.26 19.72 44.53
N GLY A 548 -2.12 19.57 45.54
CA GLY A 548 -2.39 20.59 46.54
C GLY A 548 -3.82 21.13 46.50
N LYS A 549 -4.53 20.98 47.62
CA LYS A 549 -5.94 21.42 47.76
C LYS A 549 -6.09 22.92 47.46
N GLU A 550 -5.16 23.73 47.89
CA GLU A 550 -5.18 25.18 47.69
C GLU A 550 -5.05 25.59 46.23
N TYR A 551 -4.22 24.88 45.45
CA TYR A 551 -4.03 25.16 44.04
C TYR A 551 -5.25 24.75 43.19
N ARG A 552 -5.87 23.62 43.54
CA ARG A 552 -7.09 23.13 42.93
C ARG A 552 -8.27 24.08 43.16
N ASP A 553 -8.45 24.53 44.41
CA ASP A 553 -9.52 25.45 44.79
C ASP A 553 -9.35 26.82 44.09
N ASN A 554 -8.12 27.29 43.91
CA ASN A 554 -7.79 28.49 43.14
C ASN A 554 -8.09 28.32 41.64
N LEU A 555 -7.83 27.14 41.06
CA LEU A 555 -8.15 26.89 39.66
C LEU A 555 -9.67 26.84 39.42
N ILE A 556 -10.41 26.21 40.35
CA ILE A 556 -11.87 26.17 40.32
C ILE A 556 -12.45 27.57 40.45
N ALA A 557 -11.90 28.39 41.37
CA ALA A 557 -12.31 29.79 41.53
C ALA A 557 -12.04 30.58 40.23
N LYS A 558 -10.89 30.38 39.61
CA LYS A 558 -10.53 31.03 38.34
C LYS A 558 -11.44 30.59 37.18
N CYS A 559 -11.83 29.31 37.11
CA CYS A 559 -12.82 28.82 36.17
C CYS A 559 -14.17 29.48 36.40
N LYS A 560 -14.58 29.71 37.66
CA LYS A 560 -15.79 30.46 37.99
C LYS A 560 -15.74 31.91 37.52
N ASP A 561 -14.66 32.60 37.80
CA ASP A 561 -14.47 33.99 37.39
C ASP A 561 -14.53 34.13 35.84
N ILE A 562 -13.95 33.18 35.11
CA ILE A 562 -13.98 33.14 33.65
C ILE A 562 -15.41 32.89 33.15
N TYR A 563 -16.15 31.97 33.78
CA TYR A 563 -17.55 31.72 33.48
C TYR A 563 -18.38 32.99 33.65
N GLU A 564 -18.26 33.68 34.80
CA GLU A 564 -19.02 34.89 35.12
C GLU A 564 -18.63 36.10 34.24
N GLN A 565 -17.32 36.25 33.92
CA GLN A 565 -16.83 37.43 33.19
C GLN A 565 -16.96 37.29 31.66
N LEU A 566 -16.86 36.08 31.14
CA LEU A 566 -16.78 35.84 29.68
C LEU A 566 -17.99 35.12 29.10
N ASP A 567 -18.99 34.77 29.96
CA ASP A 567 -20.15 33.97 29.53
C ASP A 567 -19.73 32.67 28.80
N ILE A 568 -18.67 32.02 29.31
CA ILE A 568 -18.13 30.78 28.76
C ILE A 568 -18.64 29.62 29.62
N ASP A 569 -19.35 28.67 28.98
CA ASP A 569 -19.75 27.44 29.66
C ASP A 569 -18.51 26.61 30.05
N VAL A 570 -18.18 26.61 31.33
CA VAL A 570 -17.08 25.84 31.94
C VAL A 570 -17.67 24.75 32.83
N LYS A 571 -17.35 23.49 32.54
CA LYS A 571 -17.69 22.37 33.42
C LYS A 571 -16.40 21.79 33.99
N VAL A 572 -16.34 21.64 35.30
CA VAL A 572 -15.17 21.08 35.98
C VAL A 572 -15.60 19.83 36.74
N ALA A 573 -14.91 18.71 36.50
CA ALA A 573 -15.10 17.47 37.24
C ALA A 573 -13.81 17.11 37.98
N ILE A 574 -13.93 16.90 39.29
CA ILE A 574 -12.81 16.48 40.15
C ILE A 574 -13.09 15.06 40.62
N GLY A 575 -12.14 14.17 40.40
CA GLY A 575 -12.05 12.73 40.78
C GLY A 575 -13.09 12.12 41.67
N ASN A 576 -14.30 12.29 41.77
CA ASN A 576 -15.42 11.58 42.40
C ASN A 576 -16.78 12.32 42.27
N GLY A 577 -16.88 13.36 41.46
CA GLY A 577 -18.19 14.00 41.26
C GLY A 577 -18.12 15.25 40.39
N PHE A 578 -19.12 15.42 39.56
CA PHE A 578 -19.37 16.67 38.84
C PHE A 578 -19.92 17.70 39.81
N SER A 579 -19.23 18.81 40.02
CA SER A 579 -19.90 20.01 40.54
C SER A 579 -20.28 20.87 39.33
N LYS A 580 -21.57 21.05 39.07
CA LYS A 580 -22.04 22.14 38.21
C LYS A 580 -21.59 23.44 38.87
N LEU A 581 -20.82 24.23 38.17
CA LEU A 581 -20.67 25.63 38.47
C LEU A 581 -21.95 26.31 37.98
N SER A 582 -22.92 26.47 38.85
CA SER A 582 -24.10 27.31 38.65
C SER A 582 -23.87 28.61 39.40
#